data_bead00feea3749504f0174209bf3701c
#
_entry.id   bead00feea3749504f0174209bf3701c
#
_cell.length_a   1.000
_cell.length_b   1.000
_cell.length_c   1.000
_cell.angle_alpha   90.00
_cell.angle_beta   90.00
_cell.angle_gamma   90.00
#
_symmetry.space_group_name_H-M   'P 1'
#
loop_
_entity.id
_entity.type
_entity.pdbx_description
1 polymer ?
#
loop_
_entity_poly.entity_id
_entity_poly.type
_entity_poly.pdbx_seq_one_letter_code
_entity_poly.pdbx_strand_id
1 'polypeptide(L)'
;MGGAIEEIEFPARSPTRVRILDELNDEHSLTRRELRDRLDGTRTTVGRNLDGLCEREWIETGNRDGNGEYAITPGGETIAEKFDDLAETIRAERRLRPFLRWVDRSAFDLDPRSLADAVVTVSDPDDPDAVMVEHLTALRSAAEVKALINTAGRASMETAQRRLSAGNASYEVVIEEATVETIRSTTHRSRQFDELVSSEAFDAYVYAGEIPYFVGLLDEVVQVGAYDEEGQRRALLEGDSEGISEWTEDTYSTYKRQSRELP
;
A
#
# COMPACT_ATOMS: atom_id res chain seq x y z
N MET A 1 29.67 2.31 -14.41
CA MET A 1 28.47 3.06 -14.01
C MET A 1 28.03 4.14 -15.01
N GLY A 2 28.95 4.89 -15.67
CA GLY A 2 28.58 5.96 -16.61
C GLY A 2 27.66 5.49 -17.73
N GLY A 3 28.02 4.45 -18.49
CA GLY A 3 27.22 3.98 -19.63
C GLY A 3 25.80 3.51 -19.26
N ALA A 4 25.62 2.85 -18.11
CA ALA A 4 24.28 2.42 -17.68
C ALA A 4 23.35 3.60 -17.33
N ILE A 5 23.88 4.69 -16.76
CA ILE A 5 23.10 5.89 -16.47
C ILE A 5 22.65 6.58 -17.76
N GLU A 6 23.52 6.68 -18.76
CA GLU A 6 23.17 7.24 -20.08
C GLU A 6 22.06 6.43 -20.78
N GLU A 7 22.10 5.11 -20.64
CA GLU A 7 21.05 4.22 -21.16
C GLU A 7 19.71 4.39 -20.42
N ILE A 8 19.73 4.64 -19.09
CA ILE A 8 18.52 4.95 -18.30
C ILE A 8 17.98 6.35 -18.67
N GLU A 9 18.84 7.35 -18.84
CA GLU A 9 18.42 8.70 -19.20
C GLU A 9 17.76 8.76 -20.59
N PHE A 10 18.16 7.88 -21.49
CA PHE A 10 17.65 7.93 -22.86
C PHE A 10 16.11 7.75 -22.94
N PRO A 11 15.49 6.71 -22.38
CA PRO A 11 14.01 6.60 -22.34
C PRO A 11 13.39 7.61 -21.39
N ALA A 12 13.99 7.88 -20.22
CA ALA A 12 13.46 8.79 -19.22
C ALA A 12 13.28 10.25 -19.71
N ARG A 13 14.09 10.68 -20.67
CA ARG A 13 13.99 12.04 -21.27
C ARG A 13 12.85 12.18 -22.28
N SER A 14 12.16 11.12 -22.65
CA SER A 14 11.09 11.18 -23.65
C SER A 14 9.94 10.23 -23.31
N PRO A 15 8.82 10.75 -22.81
CA PRO A 15 7.63 9.90 -22.57
C PRO A 15 7.20 9.12 -23.82
N THR A 16 7.45 9.65 -25.00
CA THR A 16 7.14 8.95 -26.27
C THR A 16 7.97 7.67 -26.45
N ARG A 17 9.24 7.63 -25.96
CA ARG A 17 10.07 6.43 -26.05
C ARG A 17 9.55 5.33 -25.15
N VAL A 18 9.22 5.68 -23.92
CA VAL A 18 8.62 4.72 -22.96
C VAL A 18 7.34 4.16 -23.56
N ARG A 19 6.43 5.01 -24.01
CA ARG A 19 5.17 4.56 -24.62
C ARG A 19 5.37 3.71 -25.90
N ILE A 20 6.41 3.94 -26.70
CA ILE A 20 6.74 3.08 -27.86
C ILE A 20 7.13 1.68 -27.37
N LEU A 21 7.96 1.60 -26.32
CA LEU A 21 8.37 0.31 -25.75
C LEU A 21 7.16 -0.43 -25.16
N ASP A 22 6.30 0.26 -24.41
CA ASP A 22 5.10 -0.31 -23.80
C ASP A 22 4.14 -0.86 -24.87
N GLU A 23 3.82 -0.06 -25.89
CA GLU A 23 2.95 -0.48 -27.00
C GLU A 23 3.50 -1.68 -27.78
N LEU A 24 4.83 -1.74 -27.98
CA LEU A 24 5.46 -2.87 -28.65
C LEU A 24 5.61 -4.09 -27.73
N ASN A 25 5.69 -3.90 -26.42
CA ASN A 25 5.69 -4.98 -25.45
C ASN A 25 4.32 -5.70 -25.42
N ASP A 26 3.25 -4.92 -25.50
CA ASP A 26 1.88 -5.45 -25.48
C ASP A 26 1.49 -6.17 -26.77
N GLU A 27 1.87 -5.62 -27.92
CA GLU A 27 1.42 -6.09 -29.25
C GLU A 27 2.49 -6.88 -30.01
N HIS A 28 3.73 -6.95 -29.48
CA HIS A 28 4.92 -7.56 -30.05
C HIS A 28 5.42 -6.92 -31.35
N SER A 29 4.55 -6.46 -32.24
CA SER A 29 4.95 -5.69 -33.43
C SER A 29 3.87 -4.71 -33.87
N LEU A 30 4.28 -3.53 -34.31
CA LEU A 30 3.41 -2.48 -34.84
C LEU A 30 4.05 -1.77 -36.01
N THR A 31 3.23 -1.32 -36.98
CA THR A 31 3.68 -0.45 -38.06
C THR A 31 3.94 0.97 -37.54
N ARG A 32 4.78 1.74 -38.25
CA ARG A 32 4.99 3.16 -37.96
C ARG A 32 3.70 3.97 -37.96
N ARG A 33 2.71 3.54 -38.73
CA ARG A 33 1.40 4.21 -38.78
C ARG A 33 0.60 3.95 -37.51
N GLU A 34 0.52 2.68 -37.07
CA GLU A 34 -0.18 2.29 -35.85
C GLU A 34 0.43 2.95 -34.63
N LEU A 35 1.76 2.94 -34.49
CA LEU A 35 2.46 3.64 -33.41
C LEU A 35 2.15 5.13 -33.41
N ARG A 36 2.12 5.78 -34.56
CA ARG A 36 1.77 7.20 -34.64
C ARG A 36 0.30 7.46 -34.26
N ASP A 37 -0.60 6.58 -34.65
CA ASP A 37 -2.04 6.75 -34.41
C ASP A 37 -2.39 6.49 -32.93
N ARG A 38 -1.60 5.69 -32.20
CA ARG A 38 -1.72 5.42 -30.74
C ARG A 38 -0.98 6.45 -29.89
N LEU A 39 0.06 7.07 -30.40
CA LEU A 39 0.90 8.01 -29.68
C LEU A 39 0.52 9.47 -30.03
N ASP A 40 0.34 10.30 -28.99
CA ASP A 40 0.10 11.74 -29.16
C ASP A 40 1.38 12.48 -29.64
N GLY A 41 1.89 12.15 -30.83
CA GLY A 41 3.16 12.66 -31.29
C GLY A 41 3.14 13.08 -32.76
N THR A 42 3.96 14.09 -33.11
CA THR A 42 4.18 14.44 -34.50
C THR A 42 4.94 13.33 -35.23
N ARG A 43 4.69 13.19 -36.53
CA ARG A 43 5.39 12.22 -37.39
C ARG A 43 6.93 12.24 -37.23
N THR A 44 7.50 13.44 -37.07
CA THR A 44 8.94 13.65 -36.88
C THR A 44 9.42 13.18 -35.51
N THR A 45 8.63 13.42 -34.46
CA THR A 45 8.97 12.98 -33.09
C THR A 45 8.97 11.47 -32.97
N VAL A 46 7.90 10.82 -33.45
CA VAL A 46 7.82 9.33 -33.43
C VAL A 46 8.96 8.72 -34.23
N GLY A 47 9.23 9.23 -35.46
CA GLY A 47 10.33 8.72 -36.28
C GLY A 47 11.68 8.77 -35.60
N ARG A 48 12.06 9.94 -35.05
CA ARG A 48 13.35 10.10 -34.36
C ARG A 48 13.47 9.22 -33.09
N ASN A 49 12.37 8.98 -32.38
CA ASN A 49 12.40 8.09 -31.22
C ASN A 49 12.55 6.60 -31.65
N LEU A 50 11.87 6.18 -32.73
CA LEU A 50 12.06 4.85 -33.30
C LEU A 50 13.50 4.62 -33.76
N ASP A 51 14.08 5.58 -34.48
CA ASP A 51 15.47 5.50 -34.93
C ASP A 51 16.43 5.33 -33.75
N GLY A 52 16.26 6.11 -32.66
CA GLY A 52 17.08 6.01 -31.46
C GLY A 52 16.89 4.74 -30.63
N LEU A 53 15.70 4.13 -30.68
CA LEU A 53 15.46 2.82 -30.06
C LEU A 53 16.07 1.67 -30.88
N CYS A 54 16.02 1.77 -32.23
CA CYS A 54 16.72 0.84 -33.12
C CYS A 54 18.25 0.90 -32.96
N GLU A 55 18.83 2.10 -32.84
CA GLU A 55 20.26 2.27 -32.59
C GLU A 55 20.77 1.58 -31.32
N ARG A 56 19.87 1.36 -30.34
CA ARG A 56 20.14 0.63 -29.09
C ARG A 56 19.77 -0.82 -29.12
N GLU A 57 19.28 -1.30 -30.27
CA GLU A 57 18.83 -2.68 -30.43
C GLU A 57 17.70 -3.08 -29.46
N TRP A 58 16.91 -2.09 -28.93
CA TRP A 58 15.74 -2.38 -28.07
C TRP A 58 14.50 -2.68 -28.90
N ILE A 59 14.46 -2.17 -30.13
CA ILE A 59 13.48 -2.54 -31.14
C ILE A 59 14.20 -2.83 -32.46
N GLU A 60 13.58 -3.62 -33.29
CA GLU A 60 14.09 -3.92 -34.62
C GLU A 60 13.05 -3.64 -35.71
N THR A 61 13.51 -3.42 -36.95
CA THR A 61 12.63 -3.28 -38.10
C THR A 61 12.38 -4.63 -38.72
N GLY A 62 11.15 -5.14 -38.63
CA GLY A 62 10.70 -6.31 -39.34
C GLY A 62 10.47 -6.00 -40.80
N ASN A 63 11.06 -6.83 -41.68
CA ASN A 63 10.91 -6.68 -43.13
C ASN A 63 10.03 -7.81 -43.69
N ARG A 64 8.88 -8.10 -43.06
CA ARG A 64 8.05 -9.22 -43.50
C ARG A 64 7.21 -8.94 -44.73
N ASP A 65 6.87 -7.70 -45.08
CA ASP A 65 6.09 -7.40 -46.32
C ASP A 65 6.28 -5.95 -46.83
N GLY A 66 7.41 -5.29 -46.58
CA GLY A 66 7.68 -3.94 -47.06
C GLY A 66 6.93 -2.81 -46.34
N ASN A 67 6.22 -3.10 -45.27
CA ASN A 67 5.36 -2.14 -44.53
C ASN A 67 6.03 -1.44 -43.33
N GLY A 68 7.34 -1.70 -43.10
CA GLY A 68 8.08 -1.02 -42.02
C GLY A 68 7.47 -1.29 -40.66
N GLU A 69 7.30 -2.54 -40.27
CA GLU A 69 6.93 -2.93 -38.92
C GLU A 69 8.13 -2.80 -37.99
N TYR A 70 7.84 -2.43 -36.74
CA TYR A 70 8.79 -2.42 -35.63
C TYR A 70 8.39 -3.50 -34.64
N ALA A 71 9.36 -4.29 -34.19
CA ALA A 71 9.17 -5.31 -33.17
C ALA A 71 10.07 -5.02 -31.96
N ILE A 72 9.62 -5.35 -30.76
CA ILE A 72 10.47 -5.27 -29.59
C ILE A 72 11.45 -6.44 -29.58
N THR A 73 12.67 -6.20 -29.15
CA THR A 73 13.67 -7.26 -28.96
C THR A 73 13.58 -7.80 -27.53
N PRO A 74 14.13 -9.01 -27.22
CA PRO A 74 14.18 -9.52 -25.85
C PRO A 74 14.89 -8.58 -24.87
N GLY A 75 15.88 -7.82 -25.36
CA GLY A 75 16.54 -6.76 -24.58
C GLY A 75 15.60 -5.58 -24.33
N GLY A 76 14.84 -5.19 -25.35
CA GLY A 76 13.82 -4.15 -25.26
C GLY A 76 12.68 -4.49 -24.30
N GLU A 77 12.16 -5.73 -24.35
CA GLU A 77 11.15 -6.25 -23.40
C GLU A 77 11.64 -6.12 -21.96
N THR A 78 12.87 -6.61 -21.69
CA THR A 78 13.46 -6.49 -20.34
C THR A 78 13.56 -5.04 -19.88
N ILE A 79 13.94 -4.11 -20.76
CA ILE A 79 14.05 -2.68 -20.44
C ILE A 79 12.66 -2.07 -20.21
N ALA A 80 11.67 -2.38 -21.05
CA ALA A 80 10.30 -1.90 -20.90
C ALA A 80 9.72 -2.30 -19.53
N GLU A 81 9.78 -3.60 -19.19
CA GLU A 81 9.33 -4.12 -17.89
C GLU A 81 10.00 -3.41 -16.70
N LYS A 82 11.33 -3.23 -16.75
CA LYS A 82 12.05 -2.57 -15.65
C LYS A 82 11.76 -1.08 -15.54
N PHE A 83 11.46 -0.42 -16.66
CA PHE A 83 11.01 0.98 -16.65
C PHE A 83 9.60 1.12 -16.06
N ASP A 84 8.70 0.22 -16.38
CA ASP A 84 7.36 0.22 -15.82
C ASP A 84 7.39 -0.10 -14.32
N ASP A 85 8.10 -1.14 -13.90
CA ASP A 85 8.39 -1.44 -12.48
C ASP A 85 8.87 -0.19 -11.70
N LEU A 86 9.84 0.56 -12.26
CA LEU A 86 10.37 1.76 -11.65
C LEU A 86 9.33 2.88 -11.59
N ALA A 87 8.58 3.07 -12.67
CA ALA A 87 7.54 4.09 -12.74
C ALA A 87 6.43 3.82 -11.72
N GLU A 88 6.01 2.57 -11.57
CA GLU A 88 5.03 2.14 -10.55
C GLU A 88 5.57 2.36 -9.14
N THR A 89 6.83 1.97 -8.89
CA THR A 89 7.48 2.20 -7.59
C THR A 89 7.51 3.68 -7.22
N ILE A 90 7.82 4.56 -8.19
CA ILE A 90 7.83 6.01 -7.96
C ILE A 90 6.42 6.55 -7.72
N ARG A 91 5.41 6.06 -8.44
CA ARG A 91 4.01 6.45 -8.23
C ARG A 91 3.54 6.02 -6.84
N ALA A 92 3.81 4.78 -6.46
CA ALA A 92 3.48 4.23 -5.14
C ALA A 92 4.18 5.02 -4.01
N GLU A 93 5.50 5.28 -4.12
CA GLU A 93 6.25 6.07 -3.12
C GLU A 93 5.64 7.48 -2.94
N ARG A 94 5.33 8.17 -4.03
CA ARG A 94 4.74 9.51 -3.96
C ARG A 94 3.38 9.51 -3.25
N ARG A 95 2.55 8.51 -3.49
CA ARG A 95 1.24 8.38 -2.86
C ARG A 95 1.36 8.01 -1.39
N LEU A 96 2.28 7.08 -1.08
CA LEU A 96 2.48 6.59 0.29
C LEU A 96 3.32 7.54 1.15
N ARG A 97 4.03 8.51 0.56
CA ARG A 97 4.92 9.43 1.27
C ARG A 97 4.26 10.12 2.48
N PRO A 98 2.99 10.58 2.42
CA PRO A 98 2.34 11.19 3.58
C PRO A 98 2.20 10.22 4.77
N PHE A 99 2.03 8.93 4.52
CA PHE A 99 1.99 7.86 5.52
C PHE A 99 3.39 7.46 5.97
N LEU A 100 4.31 7.17 5.02
CA LEU A 100 5.65 6.66 5.29
C LEU A 100 6.54 7.60 6.11
N ARG A 101 6.21 8.89 6.20
CA ARG A 101 6.89 9.85 7.08
C ARG A 101 6.66 9.59 8.57
N TRP A 102 5.61 8.83 8.92
CA TRP A 102 5.20 8.54 10.29
C TRP A 102 5.47 7.09 10.71
N VAL A 103 6.03 6.27 9.82
CA VAL A 103 6.30 4.85 10.05
C VAL A 103 7.79 4.60 9.97
N ASP A 104 8.32 3.82 10.92
CA ASP A 104 9.66 3.29 10.77
C ASP A 104 9.69 2.25 9.64
N ARG A 105 10.42 2.57 8.57
CA ARG A 105 10.54 1.70 7.40
C ARG A 105 11.19 0.36 7.70
N SER A 106 11.96 0.24 8.79
CA SER A 106 12.55 -1.03 9.21
C SER A 106 11.50 -1.99 9.79
N ALA A 107 10.39 -1.45 10.29
CA ALA A 107 9.27 -2.20 10.82
C ALA A 107 8.14 -2.43 9.80
N PHE A 108 8.17 -1.73 8.65
CA PHE A 108 7.15 -1.79 7.60
C PHE A 108 7.82 -2.19 6.27
N ASP A 109 7.92 -3.49 6.02
CA ASP A 109 8.64 -4.11 4.91
C ASP A 109 7.75 -4.51 3.72
N LEU A 110 6.55 -3.96 3.63
CA LEU A 110 5.63 -4.22 2.52
C LEU A 110 6.11 -3.59 1.21
N ASP A 111 6.05 -4.34 0.11
CA ASP A 111 6.35 -3.83 -1.23
C ASP A 111 5.39 -2.67 -1.57
N PRO A 112 5.90 -1.46 -1.88
CA PRO A 112 5.05 -0.33 -2.25
C PRO A 112 4.09 -0.61 -3.42
N ARG A 113 4.40 -1.56 -4.29
CA ARG A 113 3.54 -1.97 -5.42
C ARG A 113 2.29 -2.71 -4.95
N SER A 114 2.39 -3.50 -3.87
CA SER A 114 1.23 -4.16 -3.23
C SER A 114 0.22 -3.14 -2.69
N LEU A 115 0.62 -1.88 -2.57
CA LEU A 115 -0.18 -0.76 -2.10
C LEU A 115 -0.63 0.16 -3.25
N ALA A 116 -0.62 -0.34 -4.50
CA ALA A 116 -0.94 0.46 -5.68
C ALA A 116 -2.32 1.15 -5.58
N ASP A 117 -3.31 0.49 -5.02
CA ASP A 117 -4.69 0.99 -4.88
C ASP A 117 -5.02 1.48 -3.45
N ALA A 118 -4.04 1.42 -2.53
CA ALA A 118 -4.25 1.86 -1.16
C ALA A 118 -4.52 3.37 -1.06
N VAL A 119 -5.44 3.73 -0.20
CA VAL A 119 -5.79 5.12 0.12
C VAL A 119 -5.03 5.56 1.36
N VAL A 120 -4.48 6.77 1.32
CA VAL A 120 -3.80 7.38 2.47
C VAL A 120 -4.60 8.58 2.96
N THR A 121 -5.09 8.51 4.18
CA THR A 121 -5.70 9.63 4.90
C THR A 121 -4.70 10.18 5.91
N VAL A 122 -4.57 11.49 5.99
CA VAL A 122 -3.71 12.17 6.96
C VAL A 122 -4.51 13.18 7.78
N SER A 123 -4.18 13.30 9.06
CA SER A 123 -4.67 14.41 9.88
C SER A 123 -3.81 15.64 9.65
N ASP A 124 -4.42 16.74 9.35
CA ASP A 124 -3.77 18.04 9.20
C ASP A 124 -4.47 19.13 10.05
N PRO A 125 -3.94 20.36 10.15
CA PRO A 125 -4.55 21.41 10.95
C PRO A 125 -5.96 21.81 10.51
N ASP A 126 -6.31 21.62 9.25
CA ASP A 126 -7.64 21.97 8.70
C ASP A 126 -8.66 20.83 8.96
N ASP A 127 -8.20 19.57 9.05
CA ASP A 127 -9.01 18.41 9.40
C ASP A 127 -8.24 17.46 10.36
N PRO A 128 -8.15 17.81 11.64
CA PRO A 128 -7.39 17.03 12.63
C PRO A 128 -8.02 15.66 12.95
N ASP A 129 -9.31 15.48 12.66
CA ASP A 129 -10.07 14.26 12.96
C ASP A 129 -10.19 13.30 11.75
N ALA A 130 -9.72 13.67 10.58
CA ALA A 130 -9.88 12.91 9.34
C ALA A 130 -9.53 11.42 9.51
N VAL A 131 -8.37 11.12 10.06
CA VAL A 131 -7.88 9.75 10.28
C VAL A 131 -8.78 8.97 11.25
N MET A 132 -9.28 9.61 12.29
CA MET A 132 -10.16 8.97 13.27
C MET A 132 -11.55 8.73 12.67
N VAL A 133 -12.06 9.67 11.89
CA VAL A 133 -13.37 9.53 11.20
C VAL A 133 -13.34 8.34 10.25
N GLU A 134 -12.28 8.21 9.45
CA GLU A 134 -12.10 7.10 8.51
C GLU A 134 -12.02 5.76 9.25
N HIS A 135 -11.13 5.67 10.25
CA HIS A 135 -11.03 4.46 11.07
C HIS A 135 -12.36 4.04 11.70
N LEU A 136 -13.09 4.97 12.29
CA LEU A 136 -14.36 4.68 12.94
C LEU A 136 -15.46 4.32 11.93
N THR A 137 -15.38 4.82 10.71
CA THR A 137 -16.32 4.48 9.64
C THR A 137 -16.18 3.01 9.26
N ALA A 138 -14.97 2.53 9.02
CA ALA A 138 -14.72 1.12 8.77
C ALA A 138 -15.09 0.24 9.99
N LEU A 139 -14.68 0.64 11.20
CA LEU A 139 -14.96 -0.12 12.42
C LEU A 139 -16.47 -0.27 12.73
N ARG A 140 -17.30 0.69 12.33
CA ARG A 140 -18.77 0.63 12.51
C ARG A 140 -19.45 -0.36 11.57
N SER A 141 -18.86 -0.65 10.43
CA SER A 141 -19.43 -1.59 9.43
C SER A 141 -18.91 -3.01 9.59
N ALA A 142 -17.68 -3.19 10.05
CA ALA A 142 -17.01 -4.49 10.10
C ALA A 142 -17.74 -5.49 11.01
N ALA A 143 -17.90 -6.73 10.52
CA ALA A 143 -18.43 -7.87 11.28
C ALA A 143 -17.33 -8.67 11.97
N GLU A 144 -16.15 -8.77 11.36
CA GLU A 144 -14.98 -9.43 11.91
C GLU A 144 -13.81 -8.44 11.98
N VAL A 145 -13.17 -8.36 13.14
CA VAL A 145 -12.02 -7.47 13.34
C VAL A 145 -10.87 -8.23 13.96
N LYS A 146 -9.74 -8.30 13.25
CA LYS A 146 -8.44 -8.71 13.82
C LYS A 146 -7.55 -7.48 13.90
N ALA A 147 -6.90 -7.22 15.05
CA ALA A 147 -6.09 -6.02 15.16
C ALA A 147 -4.87 -6.17 16.08
N LEU A 148 -3.77 -5.48 15.70
CA LEU A 148 -2.64 -5.15 16.57
C LEU A 148 -2.84 -3.74 17.11
N ILE A 149 -2.86 -3.59 18.43
CA ILE A 149 -3.24 -2.36 19.10
C ILE A 149 -2.08 -1.87 19.97
N ASN A 150 -1.47 -0.78 19.56
CA ASN A 150 -0.46 -0.05 20.34
C ASN A 150 -1.05 1.16 21.09
N THR A 151 -2.25 1.58 20.73
CA THR A 151 -2.96 2.69 21.37
C THR A 151 -4.46 2.43 21.33
N ALA A 152 -5.11 2.42 22.48
CA ALA A 152 -6.57 2.24 22.56
C ALA A 152 -7.28 3.59 22.72
N GLY A 153 -7.80 4.12 21.63
CA GLY A 153 -8.61 5.31 21.59
C GLY A 153 -10.00 5.09 22.23
N ARG A 154 -10.50 6.09 22.97
CA ARG A 154 -11.82 6.03 23.60
C ARG A 154 -12.93 5.73 22.59
N ALA A 155 -12.95 6.43 21.46
CA ALA A 155 -13.98 6.30 20.45
C ALA A 155 -13.99 4.90 19.81
N SER A 156 -12.83 4.28 19.61
CA SER A 156 -12.71 2.92 19.09
C SER A 156 -13.25 1.90 20.10
N MET A 157 -12.92 2.04 21.40
CA MET A 157 -13.45 1.19 22.47
C MET A 157 -14.98 1.30 22.60
N GLU A 158 -15.53 2.52 22.57
CA GLU A 158 -16.98 2.76 22.60
C GLU A 158 -17.69 2.19 21.38
N THR A 159 -17.03 2.19 20.21
CA THR A 159 -17.58 1.62 18.98
C THR A 159 -17.57 0.09 19.05
N ALA A 160 -16.46 -0.53 19.47
CA ALA A 160 -16.38 -1.96 19.69
C ALA A 160 -17.44 -2.46 20.69
N GLN A 161 -17.57 -1.78 21.83
CA GLN A 161 -18.56 -2.13 22.85
C GLN A 161 -20.00 -2.11 22.30
N ARG A 162 -20.36 -1.07 21.54
CA ARG A 162 -21.70 -0.98 20.91
C ARG A 162 -21.96 -2.11 19.91
N ARG A 163 -20.95 -2.43 19.11
CA ARG A 163 -21.04 -3.49 18.09
C ARG A 163 -21.17 -4.87 18.72
N LEU A 164 -20.36 -5.17 19.73
CA LEU A 164 -20.42 -6.42 20.51
C LEU A 164 -21.77 -6.56 21.24
N SER A 165 -22.22 -5.50 21.93
CA SER A 165 -23.52 -5.51 22.65
C SER A 165 -24.72 -5.71 21.70
N ALA A 166 -24.60 -5.31 20.45
CA ALA A 166 -25.61 -5.53 19.42
C ALA A 166 -25.52 -6.93 18.77
N GLY A 167 -24.50 -7.75 19.08
CA GLY A 167 -24.26 -9.05 18.46
C GLY A 167 -23.88 -8.99 16.97
N ASN A 168 -23.32 -7.85 16.53
CA ASN A 168 -23.06 -7.57 15.12
C ASN A 168 -21.58 -7.61 14.75
N ALA A 169 -20.70 -7.99 15.68
CA ALA A 169 -19.27 -8.08 15.40
C ALA A 169 -18.55 -9.06 16.36
N SER A 170 -17.43 -9.59 15.89
CA SER A 170 -16.44 -10.32 16.70
C SER A 170 -15.07 -9.64 16.57
N TYR A 171 -14.29 -9.73 17.63
CA TYR A 171 -12.96 -9.10 17.70
C TYR A 171 -11.93 -10.10 18.19
N GLU A 172 -10.81 -10.17 17.50
CA GLU A 172 -9.62 -10.86 17.95
C GLU A 172 -8.46 -9.85 17.96
N VAL A 173 -7.94 -9.50 19.13
CA VAL A 173 -6.99 -8.40 19.23
C VAL A 173 -5.72 -8.80 19.97
N VAL A 174 -4.58 -8.32 19.50
CA VAL A 174 -3.31 -8.33 20.22
C VAL A 174 -3.03 -6.91 20.69
N ILE A 175 -2.88 -6.73 22.00
CA ILE A 175 -2.72 -5.41 22.62
C ILE A 175 -1.33 -5.35 23.26
N GLU A 176 -0.62 -4.26 23.04
CA GLU A 176 0.63 -3.97 23.71
C GLU A 176 0.42 -3.86 25.23
N GLU A 177 1.30 -4.47 26.04
CA GLU A 177 1.18 -4.51 27.51
C GLU A 177 1.09 -3.10 28.12
N ALA A 178 1.92 -2.15 27.66
CA ALA A 178 1.88 -0.77 28.09
C ALA A 178 0.52 -0.08 27.81
N THR A 179 -0.13 -0.48 26.71
CA THR A 179 -1.48 0.01 26.38
C THR A 179 -2.52 -0.57 27.33
N VAL A 180 -2.44 -1.84 27.69
CA VAL A 180 -3.33 -2.46 28.67
C VAL A 180 -3.16 -1.78 30.05
N GLU A 181 -1.92 -1.52 30.48
CA GLU A 181 -1.63 -0.80 31.73
C GLU A 181 -2.24 0.62 31.71
N THR A 182 -2.09 1.32 30.58
CA THR A 182 -2.68 2.66 30.39
C THR A 182 -4.21 2.63 30.47
N ILE A 183 -4.86 1.64 29.86
CA ILE A 183 -6.32 1.46 29.94
C ILE A 183 -6.73 1.23 31.41
N ARG A 184 -6.03 0.34 32.11
CA ARG A 184 -6.33 -0.03 33.50
C ARG A 184 -6.00 1.04 34.53
N SER A 185 -5.17 2.04 34.19
CA SER A 185 -4.83 3.14 35.06
C SER A 185 -6.01 4.07 35.42
N THR A 186 -7.08 4.05 34.63
CA THR A 186 -8.26 4.89 34.81
C THR A 186 -9.49 4.02 35.06
N THR A 187 -10.20 4.22 36.16
CA THR A 187 -11.35 3.40 36.61
C THR A 187 -12.43 3.25 35.52
N HIS A 188 -12.75 4.31 34.79
CA HIS A 188 -13.78 4.28 33.77
C HIS A 188 -13.34 3.42 32.58
N ARG A 189 -12.10 3.59 32.10
CA ARG A 189 -11.57 2.83 30.96
C ARG A 189 -11.33 1.36 31.35
N SER A 190 -10.87 1.08 32.55
CA SER A 190 -10.72 -0.27 33.07
C SER A 190 -12.05 -1.03 33.05
N ARG A 191 -13.12 -0.42 33.57
CA ARG A 191 -14.45 -1.05 33.52
C ARG A 191 -14.93 -1.34 32.09
N GLN A 192 -14.78 -0.37 31.20
CA GLN A 192 -15.16 -0.54 29.80
C GLN A 192 -14.37 -1.66 29.13
N PHE A 193 -13.08 -1.78 29.43
CA PHE A 193 -12.23 -2.84 28.92
C PHE A 193 -12.62 -4.22 29.49
N ASP A 194 -12.91 -4.29 30.80
CA ASP A 194 -13.38 -5.51 31.44
C ASP A 194 -14.73 -5.98 30.84
N GLU A 195 -15.62 -5.07 30.47
CA GLU A 195 -16.85 -5.37 29.76
C GLU A 195 -16.60 -5.93 28.34
N LEU A 196 -15.60 -5.41 27.61
CA LEU A 196 -15.19 -5.94 26.31
C LEU A 196 -14.64 -7.37 26.44
N VAL A 197 -13.69 -7.57 27.35
CA VAL A 197 -13.03 -8.88 27.57
C VAL A 197 -14.02 -9.93 28.08
N SER A 198 -15.09 -9.53 28.77
CA SER A 198 -16.14 -10.45 29.24
C SER A 198 -17.09 -10.92 28.14
N SER A 199 -16.97 -10.41 26.93
CA SER A 199 -17.79 -10.84 25.79
C SER A 199 -17.21 -12.07 25.11
N GLU A 200 -18.02 -13.10 24.88
CA GLU A 200 -17.63 -14.31 24.14
C GLU A 200 -17.21 -14.04 22.69
N ALA A 201 -17.48 -12.86 22.16
CA ALA A 201 -17.10 -12.44 20.81
C ALA A 201 -15.89 -11.48 20.84
N PHE A 202 -15.12 -11.46 21.95
CA PHE A 202 -13.93 -10.60 22.08
C PHE A 202 -12.75 -11.40 22.67
N ASP A 203 -11.86 -11.82 21.80
CA ASP A 203 -10.61 -12.50 22.18
C ASP A 203 -9.47 -11.48 22.27
N ALA A 204 -8.80 -11.43 23.40
CA ALA A 204 -7.69 -10.52 23.64
C ALA A 204 -6.41 -11.25 24.03
N TYR A 205 -5.31 -10.81 23.42
CA TYR A 205 -3.95 -11.27 23.68
C TYR A 205 -3.08 -10.08 24.07
N VAL A 206 -2.11 -10.28 24.97
CA VAL A 206 -1.19 -9.24 25.44
C VAL A 206 0.21 -9.54 24.93
N TYR A 207 0.78 -8.61 24.18
CA TYR A 207 2.15 -8.65 23.71
C TYR A 207 3.05 -7.82 24.62
N ALA A 208 4.14 -8.41 25.14
CA ALA A 208 5.03 -7.77 26.10
C ALA A 208 6.05 -6.81 25.47
N GLY A 209 6.21 -6.84 24.15
CA GLY A 209 7.09 -5.92 23.41
C GLY A 209 6.35 -4.70 22.87
N GLU A 210 7.02 -3.94 22.01
CA GLU A 210 6.49 -2.77 21.33
C GLU A 210 5.76 -3.17 20.04
N ILE A 211 4.59 -2.56 19.79
CA ILE A 211 3.86 -2.63 18.53
C ILE A 211 4.04 -1.26 17.84
N PRO A 212 4.81 -1.18 16.74
CA PRO A 212 5.24 0.12 16.18
C PRO A 212 4.13 0.90 15.47
N TYR A 213 3.03 0.23 15.10
CA TYR A 213 1.89 0.84 14.40
C TYR A 213 0.63 0.02 14.64
N PHE A 214 -0.52 0.64 14.47
CA PHE A 214 -1.79 -0.08 14.43
C PHE A 214 -1.90 -0.88 13.13
N VAL A 215 -2.34 -2.12 13.21
CA VAL A 215 -2.77 -2.92 12.06
C VAL A 215 -4.15 -3.49 12.36
N GLY A 216 -5.07 -3.36 11.44
CA GLY A 216 -6.40 -3.93 11.54
C GLY A 216 -6.84 -4.56 10.24
N LEU A 217 -7.37 -5.78 10.30
CA LEU A 217 -8.16 -6.40 9.26
C LEU A 217 -9.64 -6.31 9.68
N LEU A 218 -10.41 -5.53 8.95
CA LEU A 218 -11.81 -5.21 9.21
C LEU A 218 -12.63 -5.80 8.06
N ASP A 219 -13.16 -7.02 8.23
CA ASP A 219 -13.63 -7.88 7.14
C ASP A 219 -12.52 -8.08 6.08
N GLU A 220 -12.67 -7.53 4.88
CA GLU A 220 -11.68 -7.60 3.78
C GLU A 220 -10.77 -6.35 3.71
N VAL A 221 -11.05 -5.32 4.52
CA VAL A 221 -10.33 -4.05 4.48
C VAL A 221 -9.21 -4.03 5.51
N VAL A 222 -7.99 -3.81 5.05
CA VAL A 222 -6.82 -3.60 5.91
C VAL A 222 -6.65 -2.12 6.22
N GLN A 223 -6.42 -1.82 7.47
CA GLN A 223 -6.01 -0.49 7.93
C GLN A 223 -4.67 -0.55 8.66
N VAL A 224 -3.74 0.33 8.29
CA VAL A 224 -2.49 0.54 9.03
C VAL A 224 -2.43 1.98 9.52
N GLY A 225 -2.34 2.17 10.83
CA GLY A 225 -2.32 3.49 11.46
C GLY A 225 -0.93 3.88 11.94
N ALA A 226 -0.46 5.04 11.53
CA ALA A 226 0.82 5.60 11.94
C ALA A 226 0.64 6.75 12.95
N TYR A 227 1.59 6.87 13.88
CA TYR A 227 1.51 7.79 15.03
C TYR A 227 2.72 8.71 15.07
N ASP A 228 2.55 9.87 15.72
CA ASP A 228 3.67 10.71 16.10
C ASP A 228 4.27 10.29 17.46
N GLU A 229 5.32 11.01 17.87
CA GLU A 229 6.01 10.77 19.14
C GLU A 229 5.11 10.98 20.37
N GLU A 230 4.04 11.76 20.25
CA GLU A 230 3.03 11.99 21.27
C GLU A 230 1.94 10.91 21.30
N GLY A 231 2.01 9.90 20.40
CA GLY A 231 1.05 8.81 20.29
C GLY A 231 -0.27 9.20 19.62
N GLN A 232 -0.29 10.32 18.88
CA GLN A 232 -1.46 10.72 18.11
C GLN A 232 -1.40 10.09 16.71
N ARG A 233 -2.52 9.53 16.27
CA ARG A 233 -2.61 8.95 14.92
C ARG A 233 -2.58 10.06 13.86
N ARG A 234 -1.55 10.05 13.03
CA ARG A 234 -1.28 11.08 12.01
C ARG A 234 -1.62 10.66 10.62
N ALA A 235 -1.56 9.37 10.35
CA ALA A 235 -1.90 8.84 9.05
C ALA A 235 -2.57 7.47 9.18
N LEU A 236 -3.43 7.17 8.23
CA LEU A 236 -4.07 5.88 8.02
C LEU A 236 -3.87 5.46 6.58
N LEU A 237 -3.38 4.26 6.38
CA LEU A 237 -3.35 3.61 5.09
C LEU A 237 -4.48 2.58 5.09
N GLU A 238 -5.28 2.56 4.03
CA GLU A 238 -6.37 1.62 3.83
C GLU A 238 -6.26 0.95 2.47
N GLY A 239 -6.47 -0.36 2.41
CA GLY A 239 -6.43 -1.14 1.18
C GLY A 239 -7.03 -2.52 1.35
N ASP A 240 -7.32 -3.18 0.22
CA ASP A 240 -7.97 -4.49 0.14
C ASP A 240 -7.26 -5.44 -0.85
N SER A 241 -6.04 -5.09 -1.29
CA SER A 241 -5.27 -5.96 -2.18
C SER A 241 -4.82 -7.23 -1.47
N GLU A 242 -4.68 -8.32 -2.22
CA GLU A 242 -4.20 -9.62 -1.71
C GLU A 242 -2.87 -9.47 -0.96
N GLY A 243 -1.91 -8.70 -1.52
CA GLY A 243 -0.60 -8.52 -0.91
C GLY A 243 -0.62 -7.80 0.44
N ILE A 244 -1.49 -6.79 0.65
CA ILE A 244 -1.63 -6.15 1.96
C ILE A 244 -2.35 -7.05 2.96
N SER A 245 -3.32 -7.85 2.50
CA SER A 245 -4.07 -8.78 3.34
C SER A 245 -3.17 -9.92 3.83
N GLU A 246 -2.38 -10.53 2.96
CA GLU A 246 -1.39 -11.56 3.32
C GLU A 246 -0.36 -11.02 4.32
N TRP A 247 0.23 -9.85 4.04
CA TRP A 247 1.17 -9.20 4.95
C TRP A 247 0.54 -8.94 6.32
N THR A 248 -0.72 -8.49 6.36
CA THR A 248 -1.45 -8.22 7.60
C THR A 248 -1.66 -9.49 8.41
N GLU A 249 -2.10 -10.57 7.78
CA GLU A 249 -2.32 -11.85 8.45
C GLU A 249 -1.02 -12.45 8.98
N ASP A 250 0.07 -12.39 8.22
CA ASP A 250 1.38 -12.87 8.64
C ASP A 250 1.93 -12.05 9.82
N THR A 251 1.81 -10.72 9.74
CA THR A 251 2.20 -9.80 10.81
C THR A 251 1.37 -10.08 12.06
N TYR A 252 0.05 -10.09 11.96
CA TYR A 252 -0.85 -10.38 13.06
C TYR A 252 -0.53 -11.73 13.73
N SER A 253 -0.42 -12.80 12.94
CA SER A 253 -0.11 -14.14 13.42
C SER A 253 1.24 -14.22 14.14
N THR A 254 2.22 -13.43 13.70
CA THR A 254 3.54 -13.37 14.32
C THR A 254 3.48 -12.76 15.72
N TYR A 255 2.78 -11.64 15.88
CA TYR A 255 2.58 -11.02 17.19
C TYR A 255 1.72 -11.90 18.12
N LYS A 256 0.63 -12.50 17.59
CA LYS A 256 -0.26 -13.37 18.38
C LYS A 256 0.50 -14.57 18.97
N ARG A 257 1.35 -15.24 18.17
CA ARG A 257 2.16 -16.37 18.65
C ARG A 257 3.10 -16.02 19.81
N GLN A 258 3.51 -14.78 19.93
CA GLN A 258 4.40 -14.27 20.98
C GLN A 258 3.64 -13.64 22.14
N SER A 259 2.33 -13.64 22.09
CA SER A 259 1.45 -13.03 23.09
C SER A 259 0.89 -14.06 24.05
N ARG A 260 0.49 -13.61 25.23
CA ARG A 260 -0.30 -14.39 26.18
C ARG A 260 -1.77 -14.02 26.08
N GLU A 261 -2.64 -14.99 26.21
CA GLU A 261 -4.08 -14.75 26.30
C GLU A 261 -4.41 -13.89 27.51
N LEU A 262 -5.31 -12.96 27.36
CA LEU A 262 -5.84 -12.16 28.44
C LEU A 262 -7.05 -12.90 29.03
N PRO A 263 -6.99 -13.32 30.30
CA PRO A 263 -8.06 -14.09 30.95
C PRO A 263 -9.32 -13.25 31.21
#